data_11e6f9ec54b467e1b80a6f627fc5646c
#
_entry.id   11e6f9ec54b467e1b80a6f627fc5646c
#
_cell.length_a   1.000
_cell.length_b   1.000
_cell.length_c   1.000
_cell.angle_alpha   90.00
_cell.angle_beta   90.00
_cell.angle_gamma   90.00
#
_symmetry.space_group_name_H-M   'P 1'
#
loop_
_entity.id
_entity.type
_entity.pdbx_description
1 polymer ?
#
loop_
_entity_poly.entity_id
_entity_poly.type
_entity_poly.pdbx_seq_one_letter_code
_entity_poly.pdbx_strand_id
1 'polypeptide(L)'
;MVDVLRLEPLLFPAEFTCHRMRVLVNGLDVVAAVYPPDGFHGKPVAGFAPSSLLGPDGLVVAPAAREIAVGGSDTSEDQLTVRVSQSGSEVMWDCWRLIVIDRVHMEGPEIGLGIFRFDSHAYAEEIAQATGRATRTWPARLVAEALEASLWREGWDQDGGAWVRRYVAIRAPEDRPDVVEIRYYARDLSGLRYALPGSYVVTFPVDDTDPAVQAQAIAHRLGHEDLKPLSVHHPHQRRRGPA
;
A
#
# COMPACT_ATOMS: atom_id res chain seq x y z
N MET A 1 -19.20 -10.38 -23.33
CA MET A 1 -18.99 -9.03 -22.72
C MET A 1 -17.52 -9.02 -22.35
N VAL A 2 -16.82 -7.96 -22.70
CA VAL A 2 -15.37 -7.81 -22.39
C VAL A 2 -15.27 -7.01 -21.09
N ASP A 3 -14.46 -7.49 -20.18
CA ASP A 3 -14.25 -6.85 -18.88
C ASP A 3 -13.25 -5.69 -19.01
N VAL A 4 -13.31 -4.75 -18.08
CA VAL A 4 -12.46 -3.57 -18.06
C VAL A 4 -11.55 -3.64 -16.84
N LEU A 5 -10.23 -3.71 -17.08
CA LEU A 5 -9.22 -3.59 -16.04
C LEU A 5 -8.91 -2.12 -15.77
N ARG A 6 -8.72 -1.77 -14.52
CA ARG A 6 -8.20 -0.48 -14.10
C ARG A 6 -7.26 -0.65 -12.90
N LEU A 7 -6.10 -0.04 -12.99
CA LEU A 7 -5.07 -0.07 -11.96
C LEU A 7 -4.87 1.34 -11.41
N GLU A 8 -5.27 1.58 -10.19
CA GLU A 8 -5.19 2.90 -9.57
C GLU A 8 -4.18 2.89 -8.43
N PRO A 9 -3.30 3.91 -8.34
CA PRO A 9 -2.49 4.07 -7.15
C PRO A 9 -3.41 4.19 -5.94
N LEU A 10 -3.18 3.37 -4.94
CA LEU A 10 -3.84 3.53 -3.66
C LEU A 10 -3.15 4.70 -2.96
N LEU A 11 -3.85 5.83 -2.91
CA LEU A 11 -3.46 6.98 -2.11
C LEU A 11 -3.64 6.58 -0.63
N PHE A 12 -2.71 5.85 -0.13
CA PHE A 12 -2.52 5.37 1.23
C PHE A 12 -3.73 5.30 2.16
N PRO A 13 -4.13 4.10 2.52
CA PRO A 13 -4.54 3.86 3.88
C PRO A 13 -3.29 4.05 4.77
N ALA A 14 -3.45 4.71 5.90
CA ALA A 14 -2.41 5.02 6.87
C ALA A 14 -1.66 3.82 7.47
N GLU A 15 -1.87 2.66 6.94
CA GLU A 15 -1.52 1.36 7.50
C GLU A 15 -0.48 0.61 6.67
N PHE A 16 -0.10 1.13 5.49
CA PHE A 16 0.91 0.52 4.62
C PHE A 16 2.16 1.39 4.54
N THR A 17 3.30 0.75 4.60
CA THR A 17 4.62 1.39 4.53
C THR A 17 5.06 1.66 3.09
N CYS A 18 4.39 1.12 2.08
CA CYS A 18 4.77 1.26 0.68
C CYS A 18 3.57 1.61 -0.22
N HIS A 19 3.89 2.18 -1.39
CA HIS A 19 2.91 2.43 -2.43
C HIS A 19 2.21 1.14 -2.84
N ARG A 20 0.90 1.17 -2.91
CA ARG A 20 0.06 0.05 -3.31
C ARG A 20 -0.76 0.41 -4.55
N MET A 21 -1.18 -0.59 -5.29
CA MET A 21 -2.10 -0.43 -6.39
C MET A 21 -3.45 -1.03 -6.03
N ARG A 22 -4.53 -0.35 -6.41
CA ARG A 22 -5.87 -0.93 -6.41
C ARG A 22 -6.08 -1.63 -7.74
N VAL A 23 -6.55 -2.85 -7.69
CA VAL A 23 -6.85 -3.65 -8.88
C VAL A 23 -8.37 -3.71 -9.05
N LEU A 24 -8.87 -2.99 -10.04
CA LEU A 24 -10.29 -2.87 -10.31
C LEU A 24 -10.65 -3.64 -11.58
N VAL A 25 -11.67 -4.47 -11.52
CA VAL A 25 -12.28 -5.11 -12.69
C VAL A 25 -13.75 -4.71 -12.75
N ASN A 26 -14.16 -4.05 -13.81
CA ASN A 26 -15.50 -3.46 -13.96
C ASN A 26 -15.88 -2.53 -12.78
N GLY A 27 -14.90 -1.86 -12.20
CA GLY A 27 -15.07 -1.00 -11.01
C GLY A 27 -15.11 -1.75 -9.68
N LEU A 28 -15.08 -3.09 -9.67
CA LEU A 28 -14.95 -3.90 -8.46
C LEU A 28 -13.48 -3.97 -8.03
N ASP A 29 -13.16 -3.56 -6.81
CA ASP A 29 -11.87 -3.82 -6.19
C ASP A 29 -11.78 -5.30 -5.85
N VAL A 30 -10.98 -6.06 -6.62
CA VAL A 30 -10.94 -7.54 -6.49
C VAL A 30 -10.31 -7.98 -5.16
N VAL A 31 -9.41 -7.19 -4.60
CA VAL A 31 -8.80 -7.49 -3.30
C VAL A 31 -9.80 -7.23 -2.18
N ALA A 32 -10.43 -6.05 -2.17
CA ALA A 32 -11.43 -5.70 -1.18
C ALA A 32 -12.71 -6.58 -1.24
N ALA A 33 -13.00 -7.17 -2.40
CA ALA A 33 -14.14 -8.08 -2.57
C ALA A 33 -13.92 -9.43 -1.88
N VAL A 34 -12.66 -9.86 -1.74
CA VAL A 34 -12.30 -11.18 -1.18
C VAL A 34 -11.94 -11.10 0.29
N TYR A 35 -11.25 -10.05 0.67
CA TYR A 35 -10.81 -9.88 2.06
C TYR A 35 -11.87 -9.17 2.90
N PRO A 36 -12.05 -9.59 4.16
CA PRO A 36 -12.86 -8.81 5.10
C PRO A 36 -12.27 -7.41 5.30
N PRO A 37 -13.07 -6.41 5.69
CA PRO A 37 -12.63 -5.01 5.80
C PRO A 37 -11.40 -4.79 6.70
N ASP A 38 -11.23 -5.64 7.70
CA ASP A 38 -10.09 -5.59 8.65
C ASP A 38 -9.01 -6.61 8.30
N GLY A 39 -9.07 -7.23 7.09
CA GLY A 39 -8.21 -8.32 6.68
C GLY A 39 -8.38 -9.59 7.52
N PHE A 40 -7.60 -10.61 7.23
CA PHE A 40 -7.45 -11.74 8.14
C PHE A 40 -6.45 -11.35 9.24
N HIS A 41 -6.75 -11.69 10.48
CA HIS A 41 -5.91 -11.36 11.65
C HIS A 41 -5.78 -9.86 11.96
N GLY A 42 -6.74 -9.02 11.52
CA GLY A 42 -6.73 -7.59 11.78
C GLY A 42 -5.60 -6.83 11.04
N LYS A 43 -5.02 -7.43 10.00
CA LYS A 43 -4.01 -6.80 9.15
C LYS A 43 -4.68 -6.23 7.91
N PRO A 44 -4.40 -4.98 7.55
CA PRO A 44 -4.94 -4.41 6.33
C PRO A 44 -4.40 -5.13 5.10
N VAL A 45 -5.24 -5.26 4.09
CA VAL A 45 -4.90 -5.87 2.80
C VAL A 45 -5.17 -4.89 1.67
N ALA A 46 -4.33 -4.95 0.65
CA ALA A 46 -4.47 -4.15 -0.56
C ALA A 46 -3.80 -4.86 -1.75
N GLY A 47 -3.93 -4.28 -2.92
CA GLY A 47 -3.10 -4.69 -4.05
C GLY A 47 -1.62 -4.49 -3.75
N PHE A 48 -0.76 -5.19 -4.47
CA PHE A 48 0.68 -5.11 -4.26
C PHE A 48 1.30 -3.80 -4.78
N ALA A 49 2.57 -3.60 -4.48
CA ALA A 49 3.33 -2.46 -4.96
C ALA A 49 3.39 -2.43 -6.50
N PRO A 50 3.48 -1.24 -7.12
CA PRO A 50 3.58 -1.10 -8.56
C PRO A 50 4.70 -1.95 -9.18
N SER A 51 5.86 -2.04 -8.54
CA SER A 51 6.99 -2.84 -8.99
C SER A 51 6.66 -4.34 -9.09
N SER A 52 5.81 -4.86 -8.20
CA SER A 52 5.37 -6.25 -8.23
C SER A 52 4.27 -6.48 -9.27
N LEU A 53 3.29 -5.59 -9.35
CA LEU A 53 2.16 -5.76 -10.27
C LEU A 53 2.48 -5.40 -11.73
N LEU A 54 3.30 -4.39 -11.95
CA LEU A 54 3.62 -3.87 -13.29
C LEU A 54 5.00 -4.32 -13.79
N GLY A 55 5.75 -5.05 -12.95
CA GLY A 55 7.03 -5.64 -13.31
C GLY A 55 6.88 -6.84 -14.28
N PRO A 56 8.01 -7.39 -14.74
CA PRO A 56 8.01 -8.50 -15.70
C PRO A 56 7.31 -9.76 -15.19
N ASP A 57 7.30 -9.96 -13.87
CA ASP A 57 6.62 -11.07 -13.21
C ASP A 57 5.20 -10.73 -12.73
N GLY A 58 4.74 -9.51 -12.99
CA GLY A 58 3.41 -9.02 -12.64
C GLY A 58 2.38 -9.25 -13.75
N LEU A 59 1.45 -8.30 -13.89
CA LEU A 59 0.31 -8.38 -14.81
C LEU A 59 0.67 -8.23 -16.29
N VAL A 60 1.92 -7.93 -16.63
CA VAL A 60 2.39 -7.93 -18.02
C VAL A 60 2.19 -9.32 -18.61
N VAL A 61 1.49 -9.41 -19.74
CA VAL A 61 1.16 -10.69 -20.37
C VAL A 61 2.43 -11.41 -20.84
N ALA A 62 2.52 -12.69 -20.51
CA ALA A 62 3.60 -13.58 -20.93
C ALA A 62 3.07 -14.64 -21.93
N PRO A 63 3.94 -15.23 -22.78
CA PRO A 63 3.54 -16.27 -23.73
C PRO A 63 2.91 -17.50 -23.06
N ALA A 64 3.33 -17.83 -21.83
CA ALA A 64 2.76 -18.92 -21.05
C ALA A 64 1.84 -18.38 -19.97
N ALA A 65 0.77 -19.11 -19.68
CA ALA A 65 -0.08 -18.83 -18.53
C ALA A 65 0.72 -18.89 -17.24
N ARG A 66 0.49 -17.94 -16.34
CA ARG A 66 1.17 -17.89 -15.05
C ARG A 66 0.26 -17.41 -13.93
N GLU A 67 0.57 -17.84 -12.73
CA GLU A 67 -0.09 -17.38 -11.52
C GLU A 67 0.59 -16.10 -11.02
N ILE A 68 -0.22 -15.10 -10.72
CA ILE A 68 0.24 -13.78 -10.32
C ILE A 68 -0.47 -13.40 -9.02
N ALA A 69 0.29 -12.97 -8.05
CA ALA A 69 -0.26 -12.39 -6.84
C ALA A 69 -0.70 -10.95 -7.09
N VAL A 70 -1.97 -10.64 -6.84
CA VAL A 70 -2.57 -9.32 -7.10
C VAL A 70 -2.81 -8.50 -5.84
N GLY A 71 -2.83 -9.13 -4.67
CA GLY A 71 -2.99 -8.45 -3.39
C GLY A 71 -2.73 -9.34 -2.19
N GLY A 72 -2.62 -8.74 -1.03
CA GLY A 72 -2.34 -9.44 0.21
C GLY A 72 -1.97 -8.52 1.36
N SER A 73 -1.51 -9.11 2.46
CA SER A 73 -0.97 -8.37 3.60
C SER A 73 0.50 -7.99 3.39
N ASP A 74 1.00 -7.03 4.18
CA ASP A 74 2.41 -6.60 4.12
C ASP A 74 3.40 -7.71 4.54
N THR A 75 2.92 -8.74 5.24
CA THR A 75 3.77 -9.82 5.73
C THR A 75 3.94 -10.95 4.71
N SER A 76 3.46 -10.80 3.48
CA SER A 76 3.45 -11.83 2.42
C SER A 76 2.79 -13.17 2.80
N GLU A 77 2.11 -13.18 3.93
CA GLU A 77 1.48 -14.39 4.46
C GLU A 77 0.11 -14.64 3.84
N ASP A 78 -0.60 -13.57 3.51
CA ASP A 78 -1.91 -13.64 2.88
C ASP A 78 -1.79 -13.14 1.44
N GLN A 79 -2.13 -13.96 0.47
CA GLN A 79 -2.02 -13.61 -0.95
C GLN A 79 -3.28 -14.00 -1.71
N LEU A 80 -3.81 -13.06 -2.47
CA LEU A 80 -4.79 -13.33 -3.52
C LEU A 80 -4.04 -13.48 -4.83
N THR A 81 -4.12 -14.65 -5.43
CA THR A 81 -3.48 -14.95 -6.72
C THR A 81 -4.52 -15.22 -7.79
N VAL A 82 -4.13 -15.01 -9.04
CA VAL A 82 -4.93 -15.27 -10.23
C VAL A 82 -4.06 -15.83 -11.34
N ARG A 83 -4.58 -16.80 -12.08
CA ARG A 83 -3.91 -17.24 -13.30
C ARG A 83 -4.23 -16.29 -14.44
N VAL A 84 -3.18 -15.71 -15.03
CA VAL A 84 -3.26 -14.84 -16.19
C VAL A 84 -2.78 -15.60 -17.42
N SER A 85 -3.58 -15.61 -18.47
CA SER A 85 -3.24 -16.24 -19.75
C SER A 85 -3.70 -15.37 -20.92
N GLN A 86 -3.07 -15.53 -22.08
CA GLN A 86 -3.50 -14.90 -23.32
C GLN A 86 -3.78 -15.93 -24.39
N SER A 87 -4.88 -15.74 -25.11
CA SER A 87 -5.23 -16.52 -26.30
C SER A 87 -5.73 -15.57 -27.39
N GLY A 88 -4.96 -15.42 -28.45
CA GLY A 88 -5.26 -14.47 -29.51
C GLY A 88 -5.35 -13.03 -29.00
N SER A 89 -6.50 -12.39 -29.23
CA SER A 89 -6.77 -11.02 -28.79
C SER A 89 -7.42 -10.92 -27.40
N GLU A 90 -7.43 -12.01 -26.65
CA GLU A 90 -8.08 -12.04 -25.33
C GLU A 90 -7.06 -12.38 -24.23
N VAL A 91 -7.09 -11.59 -23.15
CA VAL A 91 -6.41 -11.90 -21.87
C VAL A 91 -7.46 -12.42 -20.90
N MET A 92 -7.17 -13.53 -20.25
CA MET A 92 -8.08 -14.18 -19.33
C MET A 92 -7.48 -14.26 -17.94
N TRP A 93 -8.29 -13.92 -16.93
CA TRP A 93 -8.01 -14.13 -15.51
C TRP A 93 -8.96 -15.18 -14.97
N ASP A 94 -8.38 -16.27 -14.48
CA ASP A 94 -9.14 -17.38 -13.89
C ASP A 94 -8.38 -18.05 -12.74
N CYS A 95 -8.86 -19.18 -12.24
CA CYS A 95 -8.21 -19.96 -11.21
C CYS A 95 -7.73 -19.12 -10.01
N TRP A 96 -8.64 -18.32 -9.49
CA TRP A 96 -8.39 -17.53 -8.30
C TRP A 96 -8.05 -18.40 -7.11
N ARG A 97 -7.05 -17.98 -6.32
CA ARG A 97 -6.65 -18.62 -5.07
C ARG A 97 -6.43 -17.59 -4.00
N LEU A 98 -6.92 -17.87 -2.81
CA LEU A 98 -6.63 -17.12 -1.60
C LEU A 98 -5.78 -18.00 -0.69
N ILE A 99 -4.56 -17.58 -0.44
CA ILE A 99 -3.63 -18.26 0.46
C ILE A 99 -3.58 -17.40 1.73
N VAL A 100 -3.97 -17.99 2.86
CA VAL A 100 -3.86 -17.36 4.18
C VAL A 100 -3.00 -18.29 5.02
N ILE A 101 -1.89 -17.79 5.54
CA ILE A 101 -0.99 -18.59 6.37
C ILE A 101 -1.76 -19.07 7.60
N ASP A 102 -1.58 -20.34 7.83
CA ASP A 102 -2.08 -21.18 8.90
C ASP A 102 -3.46 -21.82 8.72
N ARG A 103 -4.39 -21.41 7.84
CA ARG A 103 -5.70 -22.13 7.89
C ARG A 103 -6.66 -22.03 6.71
N VAL A 104 -6.52 -21.11 5.78
CA VAL A 104 -7.55 -20.95 4.74
C VAL A 104 -6.92 -21.00 3.36
N HIS A 105 -7.09 -22.11 2.67
CA HIS A 105 -6.92 -22.16 1.23
C HIS A 105 -8.31 -22.16 0.61
N MET A 106 -8.69 -21.07 -0.06
CA MET A 106 -9.89 -20.99 -0.86
C MET A 106 -9.50 -20.98 -2.33
N GLU A 107 -10.19 -21.76 -3.15
CA GLU A 107 -9.92 -21.84 -4.58
C GLU A 107 -11.21 -21.69 -5.40
N GLY A 108 -11.08 -21.07 -6.57
CA GLY A 108 -12.15 -20.99 -7.56
C GLY A 108 -13.43 -20.33 -7.05
N PRO A 109 -14.60 -21.01 -7.15
CA PRO A 109 -15.90 -20.40 -6.86
C PRO A 109 -16.08 -19.93 -5.41
N GLU A 110 -15.34 -20.51 -4.46
CA GLU A 110 -15.40 -20.13 -3.04
C GLU A 110 -14.93 -18.69 -2.79
N ILE A 111 -14.07 -18.16 -3.67
CA ILE A 111 -13.56 -16.80 -3.59
C ILE A 111 -14.62 -15.78 -4.03
N GLY A 112 -15.65 -16.20 -4.75
CA GLY A 112 -16.69 -15.31 -5.27
C GLY A 112 -16.27 -14.47 -6.49
N LEU A 113 -15.06 -14.64 -7.00
CA LEU A 113 -14.56 -14.01 -8.21
C LEU A 113 -14.74 -14.97 -9.40
N GLY A 114 -15.33 -14.47 -10.49
CA GLY A 114 -15.51 -15.21 -11.72
C GLY A 114 -14.29 -15.21 -12.62
N ILE A 115 -14.50 -15.71 -13.85
CA ILE A 115 -13.53 -15.57 -14.93
C ILE A 115 -13.71 -14.19 -15.55
N PHE A 116 -12.62 -13.42 -15.66
CA PHE A 116 -12.61 -12.15 -16.36
C PHE A 116 -11.89 -12.29 -17.71
N ARG A 117 -12.41 -11.57 -18.71
CA ARG A 117 -11.91 -11.61 -20.10
C ARG A 117 -11.72 -10.20 -20.60
N PHE A 118 -10.50 -9.86 -20.97
CA PHE A 118 -10.12 -8.53 -21.39
C PHE A 118 -9.70 -8.56 -22.87
N ASP A 119 -10.00 -7.51 -23.60
CA ASP A 119 -9.34 -7.25 -24.88
C ASP A 119 -7.84 -7.04 -24.65
N SER A 120 -6.99 -7.74 -25.38
CA SER A 120 -5.54 -7.74 -25.13
C SER A 120 -4.89 -6.38 -25.37
N HIS A 121 -5.42 -5.59 -26.30
CA HIS A 121 -4.91 -4.23 -26.57
C HIS A 121 -5.28 -3.28 -25.43
N ALA A 122 -6.56 -3.25 -25.04
CA ALA A 122 -7.03 -2.43 -23.91
C ALA A 122 -6.35 -2.82 -22.60
N TYR A 123 -6.11 -4.10 -22.38
CA TYR A 123 -5.38 -4.61 -21.22
C TYR A 123 -3.94 -4.09 -21.19
N ALA A 124 -3.19 -4.24 -22.31
CA ALA A 124 -1.82 -3.77 -22.42
C ALA A 124 -1.73 -2.24 -22.28
N GLU A 125 -2.69 -1.52 -22.84
CA GLU A 125 -2.78 -0.07 -22.70
C GLU A 125 -2.98 0.35 -21.24
N GLU A 126 -3.87 -0.32 -20.50
CA GLU A 126 -4.05 -0.03 -19.06
C GLU A 126 -2.77 -0.30 -18.26
N ILE A 127 -2.06 -1.42 -18.53
CA ILE A 127 -0.77 -1.70 -17.87
C ILE A 127 0.25 -0.59 -18.18
N ALA A 128 0.35 -0.15 -19.42
CA ALA A 128 1.26 0.93 -19.81
C ALA A 128 0.91 2.26 -19.14
N GLN A 129 -0.38 2.61 -19.10
CA GLN A 129 -0.86 3.81 -18.43
C GLN A 129 -0.63 3.75 -16.91
N ALA A 130 -0.89 2.59 -16.30
CA ALA A 130 -0.63 2.38 -14.88
C ALA A 130 0.86 2.49 -14.55
N THR A 131 1.73 1.98 -15.42
CA THR A 131 3.18 2.15 -15.30
C THR A 131 3.57 3.63 -15.37
N GLY A 132 3.01 4.38 -16.32
CA GLY A 132 3.23 5.83 -16.41
C GLY A 132 2.75 6.57 -15.15
N ARG A 133 1.58 6.21 -14.61
CA ARG A 133 1.07 6.77 -13.35
C ARG A 133 1.96 6.40 -12.15
N ALA A 134 2.43 5.16 -12.08
CA ALA A 134 3.28 4.68 -11.00
C ALA A 134 4.68 5.30 -11.01
N THR A 135 5.19 5.64 -12.19
CA THR A 135 6.52 6.28 -12.36
C THR A 135 6.46 7.80 -12.29
N ARG A 136 5.26 8.39 -12.22
CA ARG A 136 5.13 9.84 -12.07
C ARG A 136 5.75 10.27 -10.75
N THR A 137 6.73 11.14 -10.83
CA THR A 137 7.47 11.67 -9.68
C THR A 137 7.12 13.13 -9.45
N TRP A 138 7.15 13.54 -8.21
CA TRP A 138 7.09 14.92 -7.76
C TRP A 138 8.02 15.09 -6.56
N PRO A 139 8.43 16.31 -6.19
CA PRO A 139 9.45 16.53 -5.17
C PRO A 139 9.21 15.74 -3.87
N ALA A 140 8.02 15.86 -3.29
CA ALA A 140 7.70 15.17 -2.05
C ALA A 140 7.76 13.63 -2.17
N ARG A 141 7.44 13.06 -3.34
CA ARG A 141 7.55 11.62 -3.56
C ARG A 141 8.98 11.14 -3.52
N LEU A 142 9.88 11.86 -4.22
CA LEU A 142 11.31 11.50 -4.23
C LEU A 142 11.91 11.59 -2.82
N VAL A 143 11.53 12.61 -2.06
CA VAL A 143 11.98 12.76 -0.66
C VAL A 143 11.39 11.65 0.22
N ALA A 144 10.12 11.30 0.05
CA ALA A 144 9.49 10.22 0.81
C ALA A 144 10.14 8.86 0.55
N GLU A 145 10.45 8.55 -0.72
CA GLU A 145 11.16 7.32 -1.10
C GLU A 145 12.58 7.27 -0.52
N ALA A 146 13.31 8.37 -0.58
CA ALA A 146 14.65 8.47 0.01
C ALA A 146 14.62 8.35 1.54
N LEU A 147 13.63 8.96 2.18
CA LEU A 147 13.42 8.89 3.62
C LEU A 147 13.07 7.47 4.05
N GLU A 148 12.15 6.80 3.37
CA GLU A 148 11.78 5.41 3.64
C GLU A 148 12.99 4.48 3.54
N ALA A 149 13.80 4.62 2.48
CA ALA A 149 15.02 3.84 2.30
C ALA A 149 16.06 4.05 3.40
N SER A 150 16.14 5.25 4.00
CA SER A 150 17.04 5.54 5.13
C SER A 150 16.52 4.95 6.44
N LEU A 151 15.21 5.05 6.68
CA LEU A 151 14.56 4.55 7.89
C LEU A 151 14.70 3.03 8.03
N TRP A 152 14.56 2.27 6.95
CA TRP A 152 14.75 0.82 6.96
C TRP A 152 16.19 0.40 7.29
N ARG A 153 17.19 1.22 6.97
CA ARG A 153 18.61 0.91 7.26
C ARG A 153 18.99 1.16 8.71
N GLU A 154 18.36 2.10 9.39
CA GLU A 154 18.79 2.59 10.69
C GLU A 154 18.04 2.01 11.89
N GLY A 155 16.99 1.19 11.64
CA GLY A 155 16.21 0.54 12.70
C GLY A 155 15.60 1.57 13.66
N TRP A 156 14.55 2.22 13.23
CA TRP A 156 13.93 3.37 13.95
C TRP A 156 13.04 2.97 15.12
N ASP A 157 13.56 2.23 16.06
CA ASP A 157 13.05 2.18 17.42
C ASP A 157 13.93 3.11 18.28
N GLN A 158 13.66 4.42 18.20
CA GLN A 158 14.36 5.35 19.10
C GLN A 158 13.65 5.40 20.43
N ASP A 159 14.27 4.82 21.44
CA ASP A 159 14.00 5.08 22.86
C ASP A 159 14.42 6.51 23.22
N GLY A 160 13.64 7.48 22.79
CA GLY A 160 13.81 8.90 23.12
C GLY A 160 12.99 9.30 24.34
N GLY A 161 13.32 8.81 25.53
CA GLY A 161 12.64 9.22 26.76
C GLY A 161 11.27 8.58 26.98
N ALA A 162 10.35 9.26 27.70
CA ALA A 162 9.02 8.74 28.08
C ALA A 162 8.08 8.43 26.89
N TRP A 163 8.52 8.62 25.65
CA TRP A 163 7.73 8.44 24.43
C TRP A 163 8.48 7.57 23.44
N VAL A 164 7.99 6.38 23.18
CA VAL A 164 8.42 5.56 22.03
C VAL A 164 7.60 5.99 20.83
N ARG A 165 8.27 6.46 19.78
CA ARG A 165 7.64 6.79 18.50
C ARG A 165 7.68 5.57 17.60
N ARG A 166 6.53 5.11 17.18
CA ARG A 166 6.43 4.11 16.11
C ARG A 166 5.93 4.79 14.86
N TYR A 167 6.77 4.87 13.84
CA TYR A 167 6.33 5.38 12.55
C TYR A 167 5.40 4.38 11.88
N VAL A 168 4.36 4.91 11.25
CA VAL A 168 3.29 4.09 10.67
C VAL A 168 3.23 4.28 9.16
N ALA A 169 3.48 5.48 8.67
CA ALA A 169 3.48 5.74 7.23
C ALA A 169 4.22 7.05 6.89
N ILE A 170 4.90 7.05 5.77
CA ILE A 170 5.41 8.23 5.08
C ILE A 170 4.55 8.43 3.85
N ARG A 171 4.09 9.65 3.59
CA ARG A 171 3.20 9.98 2.50
C ARG A 171 3.72 11.16 1.70
N ALA A 172 3.47 11.12 0.41
CA ALA A 172 3.68 12.22 -0.52
C ALA A 172 2.38 12.41 -1.31
N PRO A 173 1.40 13.18 -0.79
CA PRO A 173 0.12 13.36 -1.45
C PRO A 173 0.29 14.02 -2.83
N GLU A 174 -0.38 13.49 -3.86
CA GLU A 174 -0.29 14.04 -5.23
C GLU A 174 -0.93 15.43 -5.34
N ASP A 175 -1.94 15.70 -4.53
CA ASP A 175 -2.61 16.99 -4.43
C ASP A 175 -1.80 18.06 -3.68
N ARG A 176 -0.72 17.64 -3.00
CA ARG A 176 0.27 18.50 -2.32
C ARG A 176 1.67 18.00 -2.63
N PRO A 177 2.15 18.26 -3.88
CA PRO A 177 3.39 17.67 -4.39
C PRO A 177 4.67 18.20 -3.71
N ASP A 178 4.54 19.23 -2.90
CA ASP A 178 5.57 19.92 -2.11
C ASP A 178 5.56 19.56 -0.63
N VAL A 179 4.83 18.50 -0.21
CA VAL A 179 4.67 18.14 1.20
C VAL A 179 4.87 16.65 1.42
N VAL A 180 5.76 16.30 2.34
CA VAL A 180 5.86 14.95 2.92
C VAL A 180 5.08 14.91 4.24
N GLU A 181 4.19 13.94 4.37
CA GLU A 181 3.46 13.67 5.60
C GLU A 181 4.03 12.43 6.28
N ILE A 182 4.22 12.51 7.58
CA ILE A 182 4.65 11.37 8.38
C ILE A 182 3.61 11.14 9.47
N ARG A 183 3.05 9.95 9.46
CA ARG A 183 2.17 9.48 10.52
C ARG A 183 2.94 8.63 11.50
N TYR A 184 2.72 8.86 12.79
CA TYR A 184 3.34 8.08 13.85
C TYR A 184 2.39 7.92 15.05
N TYR A 185 2.64 6.89 15.85
CA TYR A 185 2.03 6.73 17.16
C TYR A 185 3.02 7.19 18.23
N ALA A 186 2.54 7.98 19.16
CA ALA A 186 3.29 8.28 20.39
C ALA A 186 2.78 7.34 21.48
N ARG A 187 3.62 6.49 22.02
CA ARG A 187 3.30 5.62 23.15
C ARG A 187 3.76 6.29 24.43
N ASP A 188 2.83 6.49 25.35
CA ASP A 188 3.17 6.91 26.71
C ASP A 188 3.66 5.68 27.48
N LEU A 189 4.93 5.67 27.84
CA LEU A 189 5.53 4.61 28.64
C LEU A 189 5.30 4.83 30.14
N SER A 190 4.79 5.99 30.57
CA SER A 190 4.61 6.33 31.98
C SER A 190 3.41 5.64 32.64
N GLY A 191 2.57 4.96 31.84
CA GLY A 191 1.38 4.26 32.35
C GLY A 191 1.14 2.91 31.67
N LEU A 192 1.13 1.85 32.46
CA LEU A 192 0.86 0.46 32.07
C LEU A 192 -0.55 0.20 31.52
N ARG A 193 -1.30 1.21 31.09
CA ARG A 193 -2.61 1.03 30.48
C ARG A 193 -2.48 1.21 28.99
N TYR A 194 -2.82 0.16 28.24
CA TYR A 194 -3.01 0.14 26.79
C TYR A 194 -4.16 1.07 26.34
N ALA A 195 -4.04 2.35 26.57
CA ALA A 195 -4.82 3.30 25.82
C ALA A 195 -4.19 3.31 24.43
N LEU A 196 -4.92 2.84 23.42
CA LEU A 196 -4.49 2.99 22.02
C LEU A 196 -4.33 4.49 21.77
N PRO A 197 -3.12 5.01 21.66
CA PRO A 197 -2.91 6.42 21.46
C PRO A 197 -3.45 6.78 20.08
N GLY A 198 -4.02 7.94 19.91
CA GLY A 198 -4.32 8.48 18.60
C GLY A 198 -3.04 8.56 17.75
N SER A 199 -3.21 8.60 16.45
CA SER A 199 -2.08 8.86 15.56
C SER A 199 -1.82 10.36 15.45
N TYR A 200 -0.58 10.71 15.24
CA TYR A 200 -0.12 12.06 14.96
C TYR A 200 0.35 12.15 13.51
N VAL A 201 0.04 13.24 12.85
CA VAL A 201 0.54 13.55 11.50
C VAL A 201 1.37 14.82 11.57
N VAL A 202 2.61 14.73 11.17
CA VAL A 202 3.50 15.89 10.97
C VAL A 202 3.76 16.06 9.48
N THR A 203 3.82 17.30 9.02
CA THR A 203 4.08 17.65 7.63
C THR A 203 5.42 18.36 7.51
N PHE A 204 6.17 18.01 6.47
CA PHE A 204 7.42 18.64 6.11
C PHE A 204 7.30 19.23 4.72
N PRO A 205 7.50 20.56 4.55
CA PRO A 205 7.59 21.13 3.23
C PRO A 205 8.87 20.65 2.55
N VAL A 206 8.78 20.41 1.26
CA VAL A 206 9.90 20.02 0.40
C VAL A 206 9.93 20.89 -0.84
N ASP A 207 11.08 20.98 -1.49
CA ASP A 207 11.30 21.75 -2.69
C ASP A 207 12.03 20.93 -3.77
N ASP A 208 12.51 21.58 -4.81
CA ASP A 208 13.20 20.93 -5.94
C ASP A 208 14.69 20.69 -5.67
N THR A 209 15.19 20.86 -4.44
CA THR A 209 16.57 20.53 -4.10
C THR A 209 16.76 19.02 -3.95
N ASP A 210 18.00 18.58 -3.71
CA ASP A 210 18.34 17.15 -3.65
C ASP A 210 17.44 16.37 -2.66
N PRO A 211 16.64 15.42 -3.12
CA PRO A 211 15.73 14.65 -2.28
C PRO A 211 16.42 13.89 -1.15
N ALA A 212 17.66 13.41 -1.37
CA ALA A 212 18.41 12.68 -0.36
C ALA A 212 18.84 13.60 0.80
N VAL A 213 19.22 14.83 0.49
CA VAL A 213 19.58 15.84 1.50
C VAL A 213 18.37 16.23 2.33
N GLN A 214 17.23 16.48 1.67
CA GLN A 214 15.97 16.78 2.37
C GLN A 214 15.51 15.61 3.24
N ALA A 215 15.56 14.38 2.72
CA ALA A 215 15.22 13.17 3.47
C ALA A 215 16.11 13.02 4.72
N GLN A 216 17.42 13.26 4.60
CA GLN A 216 18.34 13.20 5.73
C GLN A 216 18.02 14.30 6.78
N ALA A 217 17.68 15.51 6.35
CA ALA A 217 17.28 16.57 7.25
C ALA A 217 15.99 16.24 8.00
N ILE A 218 14.99 15.66 7.30
CA ILE A 218 13.75 15.19 7.92
C ILE A 218 14.05 14.06 8.90
N ALA A 219 14.87 13.09 8.50
CA ALA A 219 15.28 11.97 9.35
C ALA A 219 15.94 12.47 10.64
N HIS A 220 16.85 13.44 10.53
CA HIS A 220 17.51 14.04 11.69
C HIS A 220 16.48 14.71 12.64
N ARG A 221 15.53 15.48 12.11
CA ARG A 221 14.48 16.10 12.91
C ARG A 221 13.59 15.07 13.60
N LEU A 222 13.21 14.01 12.87
CA LEU A 222 12.45 12.88 13.43
C LEU A 222 13.18 12.23 14.62
N GLY A 223 14.51 12.16 14.56
CA GLY A 223 15.33 11.56 15.61
C GLY A 223 15.58 12.44 16.82
N HIS A 224 15.55 13.76 16.68
CA HIS A 224 16.09 14.67 17.70
C HIS A 224 15.09 15.71 18.21
N GLU A 225 13.99 15.97 17.47
CA GLU A 225 13.01 16.99 17.85
C GLU A 225 11.74 16.38 18.46
N ASP A 226 11.14 17.08 19.42
CA ASP A 226 9.75 16.80 19.81
C ASP A 226 8.80 17.33 18.75
N LEU A 227 8.29 16.45 17.90
CA LEU A 227 7.40 16.81 16.81
C LEU A 227 5.93 16.90 17.21
N LYS A 228 5.58 16.52 18.44
CA LYS A 228 4.20 16.51 18.93
C LYS A 228 3.53 17.89 18.86
N PRO A 229 4.21 18.99 19.21
CA PRO A 229 3.63 20.34 19.07
C PRO A 229 3.38 20.75 17.62
N LEU A 230 4.09 20.14 16.67
CA LEU A 230 3.98 20.42 15.23
C LEU A 230 3.01 19.48 14.51
N SER A 231 2.43 18.54 15.24
CA SER A 231 1.63 17.46 14.66
C SER A 231 0.14 17.68 14.89
N VAL A 232 -0.65 17.26 13.91
CA VAL A 232 -2.11 17.15 14.06
C VAL A 232 -2.44 15.83 14.71
N HIS A 233 -3.16 15.85 15.82
CA HIS A 233 -3.62 14.66 16.51
C HIS A 233 -4.90 14.12 15.87
N HIS A 234 -4.87 12.86 15.47
CA HIS A 234 -6.04 12.12 15.00
C HIS A 234 -6.46 11.12 16.10
N PRO A 235 -7.51 11.41 16.86
CA PRO A 235 -8.00 10.48 17.88
C PRO A 235 -8.47 9.19 17.22
N HIS A 236 -8.21 8.05 17.85
CA HIS A 236 -8.69 6.76 17.38
C HIS A 236 -10.23 6.78 17.39
N GLN A 237 -10.85 6.75 16.21
CA GLN A 237 -12.31 6.55 16.13
C GLN A 237 -12.61 5.13 16.61
N ARG A 238 -13.11 4.99 17.85
CA ARG A 238 -13.73 3.74 18.27
C ARG A 238 -14.91 3.50 17.32
N ARG A 239 -14.80 2.55 16.41
CA ARG A 239 -15.96 2.04 15.69
C ARG A 239 -16.94 1.56 16.77
N ARG A 240 -18.05 2.26 16.94
CA ARG A 240 -19.19 1.74 17.66
C ARG A 240 -19.64 0.53 16.87
N GLY A 241 -19.47 -0.65 17.43
CA GLY A 241 -20.08 -1.86 16.87
C GLY A 241 -21.57 -1.61 16.67
N PRO A 242 -22.18 -2.28 15.69
CA PRO A 242 -23.64 -2.23 15.54
C PRO A 242 -24.28 -2.69 16.86
N ALA A 243 -25.25 -1.90 17.33
CA ALA A 243 -26.07 -2.22 18.49
C ALA A 243 -26.98 -3.41 18.19
#